data_2d75e91f5302859b4ecdfbb700580ad5
#
_entry.id   2d75e91f5302859b4ecdfbb700580ad5
#
_cell.length_a   1.000
_cell.length_b   1.000
_cell.length_c   1.000
_cell.angle_alpha   90.00
_cell.angle_beta   90.00
_cell.angle_gamma   90.00
#
_symmetry.space_group_name_H-M   'P 1'
#
loop_
_entity.id
_entity.type
_entity.pdbx_description
1 polymer ?
#
loop_
_entity_poly.entity_id
_entity_poly.type
_entity_poly.pdbx_seq_one_letter_code
_entity_poly.pdbx_strand_id
1 'polypeptide(L)'
;MHLTTTGSTYPASHPLLNSLFSETLSSPDKVLPRAIELANEIVQNTSPISTYLMREMMYRDAGSPEGQHLLDSRVIYEMFSSKDNKEGVKAFLEKRAVKFEGTMQDDAPAAYPWWETVDTKNRPVPEGYVYKPKSRL
;
A
#
# COMPACT_ATOMS: atom_id res chain seq x y z
N MET A 1 7.76 -10.33 -18.42
CA MET A 1 9.00 -10.99 -18.89
C MET A 1 9.81 -10.10 -19.85
N HIS A 2 9.23 -9.51 -20.94
CA HIS A 2 10.02 -8.74 -21.93
C HIS A 2 10.86 -7.62 -21.31
N LEU A 3 10.26 -6.75 -20.47
CA LEU A 3 10.96 -5.63 -19.82
C LEU A 3 12.14 -6.06 -18.94
N THR A 4 12.01 -7.18 -18.25
CA THR A 4 13.01 -7.65 -17.29
C THR A 4 14.12 -8.50 -17.91
N THR A 5 13.88 -9.08 -19.08
CA THR A 5 14.80 -10.01 -19.73
C THR A 5 15.65 -9.37 -20.82
N THR A 6 15.17 -8.29 -21.46
CA THR A 6 15.87 -7.64 -22.57
C THR A 6 16.89 -6.59 -22.11
N GLY A 7 16.79 -6.07 -20.88
CA GLY A 7 17.61 -4.95 -20.40
C GLY A 7 17.42 -3.64 -21.16
N SER A 8 16.39 -3.55 -22.02
CA SER A 8 16.11 -2.38 -22.82
C SER A 8 15.56 -1.23 -21.97
N THR A 9 15.91 0.00 -22.34
CA THR A 9 15.39 1.22 -21.68
C THR A 9 14.17 1.72 -22.43
N TYR A 10 13.10 2.00 -21.69
CA TYR A 10 11.85 2.51 -22.25
C TYR A 10 11.46 3.83 -21.57
N PRO A 11 10.96 4.83 -22.31
CA PRO A 11 10.39 6.03 -21.69
C PRO A 11 9.09 5.67 -20.98
N ALA A 12 8.72 6.43 -19.95
CA ALA A 12 7.47 6.24 -19.19
C ALA A 12 6.21 6.25 -20.06
N SER A 13 6.25 6.99 -21.18
CA SER A 13 5.17 7.06 -22.18
C SER A 13 5.08 5.85 -23.13
N HIS A 14 5.99 4.86 -22.98
CA HIS A 14 5.98 3.70 -23.86
C HIS A 14 4.70 2.87 -23.65
N PRO A 15 4.04 2.35 -24.71
CA PRO A 15 2.78 1.59 -24.58
C PRO A 15 2.81 0.43 -23.58
N LEU A 16 3.95 -0.24 -23.41
CA LEU A 16 4.10 -1.32 -22.42
C LEU A 16 4.06 -0.83 -20.96
N LEU A 17 4.23 0.47 -20.72
CA LEU A 17 4.25 1.09 -19.40
C LEU A 17 3.03 1.98 -19.14
N ASN A 18 2.20 2.21 -20.15
CA ASN A 18 1.12 3.20 -20.13
C ASN A 18 0.07 2.94 -19.02
N SER A 19 -0.15 1.67 -18.67
CA SER A 19 -1.08 1.27 -17.60
C SER A 19 -0.43 1.18 -16.22
N LEU A 20 0.89 1.36 -16.12
CA LEU A 20 1.63 1.24 -14.87
C LEU A 20 1.65 2.55 -14.07
N PHE A 21 1.57 3.68 -14.78
CA PHE A 21 1.63 5.01 -14.17
C PHE A 21 0.28 5.72 -14.28
N SER A 22 -0.17 6.32 -13.18
CA SER A 22 -1.36 7.18 -13.17
C SER A 22 -1.14 8.48 -13.96
N GLU A 23 0.08 9.00 -13.92
CA GLU A 23 0.48 10.24 -14.59
C GLU A 23 1.90 10.13 -15.13
N THR A 24 2.17 10.82 -16.23
CA THR A 24 3.53 11.05 -16.75
C THR A 24 3.75 12.56 -16.87
N LEU A 25 4.74 13.08 -16.15
CA LEU A 25 5.00 14.50 -16.07
C LEU A 25 6.03 14.95 -17.12
N SER A 26 5.97 16.23 -17.49
CA SER A 26 6.81 16.80 -18.56
C SER A 26 8.28 16.95 -18.18
N SER A 27 8.61 16.91 -16.87
CA SER A 27 9.99 17.05 -16.39
C SER A 27 10.16 16.46 -14.99
N PRO A 28 11.37 15.99 -14.64
CA PRO A 28 11.63 15.34 -13.34
C PRO A 28 11.41 16.25 -12.11
N ASP A 29 11.65 17.54 -12.23
CA ASP A 29 11.47 18.52 -11.17
C ASP A 29 10.01 18.67 -10.71
N LYS A 30 9.05 18.31 -11.57
CA LYS A 30 7.62 18.32 -11.24
C LYS A 30 7.14 17.09 -10.48
N VAL A 31 7.91 16.02 -10.45
CA VAL A 31 7.49 14.74 -9.86
C VAL A 31 7.27 14.87 -8.35
N LEU A 32 8.23 15.44 -7.63
CA LEU A 32 8.11 15.58 -6.18
C LEU A 32 6.97 16.53 -5.76
N PRO A 33 6.82 17.74 -6.34
CA PRO A 33 5.67 18.59 -6.04
C PRO A 33 4.33 17.88 -6.28
N ARG A 34 4.19 17.19 -7.41
CA ARG A 34 2.95 16.46 -7.74
C ARG A 34 2.68 15.30 -6.78
N ALA A 35 3.70 14.58 -6.38
CA ALA A 35 3.55 13.51 -5.37
C ALA A 35 3.09 14.05 -4.02
N ILE A 36 3.58 15.23 -3.61
CA ILE A 36 3.13 15.90 -2.37
C ILE A 36 1.68 16.37 -2.49
N GLU A 37 1.27 16.90 -3.64
CA GLU A 37 -0.14 17.25 -3.88
C GLU A 37 -1.06 16.04 -3.74
N LEU A 38 -0.72 14.91 -4.37
CA LEU A 38 -1.47 13.66 -4.25
C LEU A 38 -1.52 13.14 -2.81
N ALA A 39 -0.40 13.21 -2.10
CA ALA A 39 -0.35 12.82 -0.69
C ALA A 39 -1.28 13.70 0.18
N ASN A 40 -1.30 15.00 -0.05
CA ASN A 40 -2.20 15.91 0.64
C ASN A 40 -3.67 15.64 0.30
N GLU A 41 -3.98 15.35 -0.95
CA GLU A 41 -5.32 14.96 -1.37
C GLU A 41 -5.80 13.69 -0.64
N ILE A 42 -4.94 12.68 -0.54
CA ILE A 42 -5.23 11.45 0.20
C ILE A 42 -5.49 11.75 1.68
N VAL A 43 -4.61 12.52 2.32
CA VAL A 43 -4.74 12.86 3.75
C VAL A 43 -6.03 13.65 4.04
N GLN A 44 -6.45 14.52 3.13
CA GLN A 44 -7.63 15.34 3.32
C GLN A 44 -8.95 14.60 3.08
N ASN A 45 -8.93 13.57 2.24
CA ASN A 45 -10.17 12.94 1.75
C ASN A 45 -10.37 11.49 2.19
N THR A 46 -9.35 10.84 2.76
CA THR A 46 -9.43 9.42 3.10
C THR A 46 -8.97 9.13 4.53
N SER A 47 -9.62 8.15 5.16
CA SER A 47 -9.15 7.64 6.46
C SER A 47 -7.79 6.95 6.30
N PRO A 48 -6.76 7.34 7.06
CA PRO A 48 -5.44 6.69 7.04
C PRO A 48 -5.52 5.18 7.32
N ILE A 49 -6.37 4.78 8.26
CA ILE A 49 -6.57 3.36 8.62
C ILE A 49 -7.15 2.59 7.43
N SER A 50 -8.24 3.11 6.83
CA SER A 50 -8.90 2.45 5.69
C SER A 50 -7.96 2.33 4.50
N THR A 51 -7.20 3.37 4.18
CA THR A 51 -6.22 3.37 3.10
C THR A 51 -5.09 2.36 3.37
N TYR A 52 -4.61 2.29 4.60
CA TYR A 52 -3.60 1.33 4.99
C TYR A 52 -4.11 -0.12 4.89
N LEU A 53 -5.30 -0.40 5.44
CA LEU A 53 -5.89 -1.74 5.41
C LEU A 53 -6.19 -2.21 3.98
N MET A 54 -6.73 -1.33 3.11
CA MET A 54 -6.94 -1.65 1.69
C MET A 54 -5.64 -2.03 1.01
N ARG A 55 -4.57 -1.28 1.25
CA ARG A 55 -3.25 -1.59 0.71
C ARG A 55 -2.73 -2.95 1.19
N GLU A 56 -2.84 -3.23 2.50
CA GLU A 56 -2.42 -4.52 3.04
C GLU A 56 -3.25 -5.68 2.47
N MET A 57 -4.55 -5.52 2.27
CA MET A 57 -5.39 -6.53 1.62
C MET A 57 -4.99 -6.79 0.18
N MET A 58 -4.49 -5.79 -0.55
CA MET A 58 -3.99 -5.97 -1.92
C MET A 58 -2.65 -6.71 -1.96
N TYR A 59 -1.76 -6.46 -1.00
CA TYR A 59 -0.44 -7.10 -0.95
C TYR A 59 -0.43 -8.46 -0.23
N ARG A 60 -1.44 -8.72 0.59
CA ARG A 60 -1.53 -9.89 1.47
C ARG A 60 -2.90 -10.53 1.35
N ASP A 61 -3.27 -10.83 0.10
CA ASP A 61 -4.55 -11.47 -0.20
C ASP A 61 -4.66 -12.84 0.45
N ALA A 62 -5.90 -13.31 0.61
CA ALA A 62 -6.20 -14.58 1.27
C ALA A 62 -6.03 -15.80 0.33
N GLY A 63 -5.48 -15.63 -0.86
CA GLY A 63 -5.17 -16.69 -1.82
C GLY A 63 -6.37 -17.21 -2.62
N SER A 64 -7.58 -16.78 -2.31
CA SER A 64 -8.79 -17.08 -3.09
C SER A 64 -9.81 -15.95 -3.03
N PRO A 65 -10.69 -15.80 -4.05
CA PRO A 65 -11.75 -14.79 -4.02
C PRO A 65 -12.68 -14.92 -2.82
N GLU A 66 -13.04 -16.14 -2.43
CA GLU A 66 -13.91 -16.42 -1.29
C GLU A 66 -13.22 -16.03 0.04
N GLY A 67 -11.96 -16.43 0.19
CA GLY A 67 -11.16 -16.06 1.37
C GLY A 67 -10.97 -14.56 1.48
N GLN A 68 -10.70 -13.90 0.35
CA GLN A 68 -10.56 -12.44 0.31
C GLN A 68 -11.87 -11.74 0.66
N HIS A 69 -13.01 -12.22 0.17
CA HIS A 69 -14.32 -11.69 0.50
C HIS A 69 -14.64 -11.82 2.01
N LEU A 70 -14.35 -12.96 2.61
CA LEU A 70 -14.57 -13.18 4.04
C LEU A 70 -13.66 -12.26 4.89
N LEU A 71 -12.40 -12.12 4.51
CA LEU A 71 -11.45 -11.22 5.17
C LEU A 71 -11.93 -9.76 5.08
N ASP A 72 -12.25 -9.30 3.88
CA ASP A 72 -12.73 -7.94 3.63
C ASP A 72 -14.00 -7.64 4.43
N SER A 73 -14.97 -8.55 4.42
CA SER A 73 -16.22 -8.43 5.18
C SER A 73 -15.97 -8.29 6.69
N ARG A 74 -15.01 -9.04 7.22
CA ARG A 74 -14.64 -8.95 8.63
C ARG A 74 -13.98 -7.62 8.95
N VAL A 75 -13.01 -7.19 8.15
CA VAL A 75 -12.31 -5.92 8.34
C VAL A 75 -13.31 -4.74 8.26
N ILE A 76 -14.18 -4.72 7.26
CA ILE A 76 -15.21 -3.69 7.10
C ILE A 76 -16.15 -3.68 8.32
N TYR A 77 -16.62 -4.84 8.76
CA TYR A 77 -17.51 -4.94 9.93
C TYR A 77 -16.86 -4.31 11.17
N GLU A 78 -15.59 -4.62 11.44
CA GLU A 78 -14.87 -4.06 12.58
C GLU A 78 -14.63 -2.55 12.43
N MET A 79 -14.44 -2.07 11.19
CA MET A 79 -14.23 -0.65 10.91
C MET A 79 -15.50 0.21 11.00
N PHE A 80 -16.72 -0.35 10.91
CA PHE A 80 -17.97 0.42 11.03
C PHE A 80 -18.11 1.16 12.37
N SER A 81 -17.49 0.70 13.44
CA SER A 81 -17.53 1.35 14.75
C SER A 81 -16.35 2.28 15.00
N SER A 82 -15.40 2.39 14.06
CA SER A 82 -14.19 3.19 14.22
C SER A 82 -14.48 4.70 14.35
N LYS A 83 -13.54 5.43 14.91
CA LYS A 83 -13.61 6.90 15.01
C LYS A 83 -13.75 7.54 13.64
N ASP A 84 -12.95 7.08 12.68
CA ASP A 84 -12.95 7.63 11.32
C ASP A 84 -14.25 7.34 10.57
N ASN A 85 -14.88 6.18 10.76
CA ASN A 85 -16.19 5.91 10.18
C ASN A 85 -17.24 6.88 10.73
N LYS A 86 -17.29 7.06 12.05
CA LYS A 86 -18.22 8.01 12.69
C LYS A 86 -17.98 9.44 12.22
N GLU A 87 -16.72 9.87 12.14
CA GLU A 87 -16.35 11.19 11.64
C GLU A 87 -16.75 11.36 10.18
N GLY A 88 -16.47 10.38 9.32
CA GLY A 88 -16.83 10.41 7.90
C GLY A 88 -18.35 10.58 7.70
N VAL A 89 -19.15 9.79 8.39
CA VAL A 89 -20.62 9.88 8.34
C VAL A 89 -21.09 11.25 8.86
N LYS A 90 -20.56 11.71 9.98
CA LYS A 90 -20.92 13.00 10.58
C LYS A 90 -20.56 14.16 9.66
N ALA A 91 -19.34 14.19 9.14
CA ALA A 91 -18.88 15.24 8.23
C ALA A 91 -19.73 15.29 6.94
N PHE A 92 -20.09 14.12 6.41
CA PHE A 92 -20.97 14.03 5.25
C PHE A 92 -22.37 14.62 5.50
N LEU A 93 -22.98 14.28 6.63
CA LEU A 93 -24.29 14.80 7.02
C LEU A 93 -24.26 16.32 7.30
N GLU A 94 -23.20 16.80 7.92
CA GLU A 94 -22.97 18.21 8.24
C GLU A 94 -22.43 19.02 7.05
N LYS A 95 -22.13 18.37 5.92
CA LYS A 95 -21.56 19.00 4.71
C LYS A 95 -20.30 19.81 4.98
N ARG A 96 -19.42 19.30 5.83
CA ARG A 96 -18.13 19.89 6.17
C ARG A 96 -16.96 19.00 5.75
N ALA A 97 -15.76 19.55 5.75
CA ALA A 97 -14.56 18.77 5.58
C ALA A 97 -14.41 17.70 6.69
N VAL A 98 -13.94 16.52 6.32
CA VAL A 98 -13.63 15.44 7.26
C VAL A 98 -12.35 15.77 8.06
N LYS A 99 -12.25 15.20 9.26
CA LYS A 99 -11.05 15.29 10.09
C LYS A 99 -10.74 13.92 10.67
N PHE A 100 -10.07 13.11 9.89
CA PHE A 100 -9.70 11.77 10.31
C PHE A 100 -8.52 11.81 11.29
N GLU A 101 -8.67 11.16 12.43
CA GLU A 101 -7.69 11.11 13.51
C GLU A 101 -7.36 9.67 13.95
N GLY A 102 -7.91 8.68 13.26
CA GLY A 102 -7.66 7.27 13.54
C GLY A 102 -6.22 6.85 13.23
N THR A 103 -5.67 5.99 14.07
CA THR A 103 -4.32 5.44 13.90
C THR A 103 -4.34 3.91 13.94
N MET A 104 -3.38 3.27 13.27
CA MET A 104 -3.24 1.81 13.34
C MET A 104 -2.82 1.32 14.73
N GLN A 105 -2.23 2.18 15.56
CA GLN A 105 -1.86 1.85 16.94
C GLN A 105 -3.07 1.68 17.85
N ASP A 106 -4.06 2.57 17.69
CA ASP A 106 -5.18 2.67 18.62
C ASP A 106 -6.48 2.08 18.05
N ASP A 107 -6.64 2.08 16.74
CA ASP A 107 -7.91 1.82 16.07
C ASP A 107 -7.82 0.67 15.05
N ALA A 108 -6.73 -0.12 15.04
CA ALA A 108 -6.62 -1.28 14.15
C ALA A 108 -7.72 -2.30 14.44
N PRO A 109 -8.34 -2.90 13.40
CA PRO A 109 -9.30 -3.98 13.59
C PRO A 109 -8.63 -5.21 14.21
N ALA A 110 -9.37 -6.00 15.00
CA ALA A 110 -8.85 -7.20 15.66
C ALA A 110 -8.36 -8.27 14.66
N ALA A 111 -8.85 -8.23 13.42
CA ALA A 111 -8.36 -9.09 12.35
C ALA A 111 -6.92 -8.78 11.92
N TYR A 112 -6.40 -7.59 12.20
CA TYR A 112 -5.05 -7.17 11.82
C TYR A 112 -4.00 -7.58 12.86
N PRO A 113 -2.84 -8.12 12.46
CA PRO A 113 -2.49 -8.62 11.14
C PRO A 113 -3.07 -10.04 10.90
N TRP A 114 -3.63 -10.29 9.72
CA TRP A 114 -4.19 -11.60 9.33
C TRP A 114 -3.19 -12.55 8.67
N TRP A 115 -1.95 -12.12 8.55
CA TRP A 115 -0.84 -12.90 7.95
C TRP A 115 0.22 -13.25 8.99
N GLU A 116 0.97 -14.28 8.70
CA GLU A 116 2.17 -14.61 9.47
C GLU A 116 3.33 -13.67 9.09
N THR A 117 4.07 -13.20 10.09
CA THR A 117 5.27 -12.40 9.85
C THR A 117 6.39 -13.27 9.30
N VAL A 118 7.01 -12.80 8.21
CA VAL A 118 8.19 -13.48 7.68
C VAL A 118 9.36 -13.27 8.64
N ASP A 119 9.98 -14.37 9.08
CA ASP A 119 11.21 -14.29 9.87
C ASP A 119 12.37 -13.83 8.96
N THR A 120 12.76 -12.57 9.15
CA THR A 120 13.89 -11.96 8.43
C THR A 120 15.21 -12.00 9.20
N LYS A 121 15.25 -12.68 10.35
CA LYS A 121 16.49 -12.83 11.11
C LYS A 121 17.49 -13.60 10.28
N ASN A 122 18.72 -13.11 10.28
CA ASN A 122 19.82 -13.81 9.63
C ASN A 122 19.94 -15.21 10.23
N ARG A 123 19.79 -16.24 9.41
CA ARG A 123 20.17 -17.60 9.82
C ARG A 123 21.68 -17.60 10.08
N PRO A 124 22.15 -18.34 11.09
CA PRO A 124 23.59 -18.52 11.30
C PRO A 124 24.21 -18.96 9.98
N VAL A 125 25.27 -18.29 9.56
CA VAL A 125 26.05 -18.72 8.40
C VAL A 125 26.63 -20.08 8.71
N PRO A 126 26.45 -21.09 7.83
CA PRO A 126 27.02 -22.40 8.07
C PRO A 126 28.53 -22.29 8.34
N GLU A 127 29.04 -23.06 9.30
CA GLU A 127 30.48 -23.10 9.61
C GLU A 127 31.26 -23.42 8.32
N GLY A 128 32.28 -22.61 8.00
CA GLY A 128 33.04 -22.72 6.76
C GLY A 128 32.47 -22.01 5.53
N TYR A 129 31.34 -21.32 5.63
CA TYR A 129 30.84 -20.50 4.50
C TYR A 129 31.69 -19.24 4.34
N VAL A 130 32.42 -19.16 3.21
CA VAL A 130 33.14 -17.94 2.81
C VAL A 130 32.38 -17.27 1.66
N TYR A 131 31.91 -16.06 1.89
CA TYR A 131 31.33 -15.26 0.81
C TYR A 131 32.40 -14.97 -0.25
N LYS A 132 32.22 -15.54 -1.44
CA LYS A 132 33.03 -15.20 -2.62
C LYS A 132 32.29 -14.14 -3.43
N PRO A 133 32.70 -12.87 -3.40
CA PRO A 133 32.10 -11.88 -4.29
C PRO A 133 32.31 -12.34 -5.74
N LYS A 134 31.22 -12.43 -6.50
CA LYS A 134 31.32 -12.66 -7.94
C LYS A 134 32.09 -11.49 -8.55
N SER A 135 33.15 -11.76 -9.30
CA SER A 135 33.83 -10.73 -10.07
C SER A 135 32.81 -10.01 -10.94
N ARG A 136 32.82 -8.70 -10.91
CA ARG A 136 32.06 -7.92 -11.88
C ARG A 136 32.64 -8.22 -13.26
N LEU A 137 31.83 -8.86 -14.11
CA LEU A 137 32.07 -8.85 -15.56
C LEU A 137 31.78 -7.48 -16.10
#